data_4bbd2e8238ad2a1adc1fae335e108322
#
_entry.id   4bbd2e8238ad2a1adc1fae335e108322
#
_cell.length_a   1.000
_cell.length_b   1.000
_cell.length_c   1.000
_cell.angle_alpha   90.00
_cell.angle_beta   90.00
_cell.angle_gamma   90.00
#
_symmetry.space_group_name_H-M   'P 1'
#
loop_
_entity.id
_entity.type
_entity.pdbx_description
1 polymer ?
#
loop_
_entity_poly.entity_id
_entity_poly.type
_entity_poly.pdbx_seq_one_letter_code
_entity_poly.pdbx_strand_id
1 'polypeptide(L)'
;MKSGRFIGVMSGTSLDGVDVVLATIDETMVAQQASLTWPIPIHVKQAILDICQGQQLTLSQFGQLDAQLGYLFAEAVNALLAQEKLKPQDIVAIGCHGQTVWHEPNGAAPHTLQIGDNNQIVARTGITVVGDFRRRDIALGGQGAPLVPAFHQALLAHPTERRMVLNIGGIANLSLLLPQQPVRGYDTGPGNMLMDAWIWRQCGQPYDKDAQWAISGMVILPLLQNMLNDPYFSAPAPKSTGREYFNYGWIERHLVQFPGISPRDVQATLAELTAVTISEQVLLSGGCERLMVCGGGSRNPLLMMRLAALLPGTEVTSTDEAGISGDDMEALAFAWLAWRTLAGLPGNLPSVTGASEPSVLGAIYPANPRTQS
;
A
#
# COMPACT_ATOMS: atom_id res chain seq x y z
N MET A 1 -8.43 -19.70 -19.34
CA MET A 1 -8.53 -18.33 -18.79
C MET A 1 -7.66 -17.39 -19.62
N LYS A 2 -7.92 -16.07 -19.64
CA LYS A 2 -7.09 -15.14 -20.41
C LYS A 2 -5.75 -14.93 -19.69
N SER A 3 -4.69 -15.55 -20.18
CA SER A 3 -3.31 -15.22 -19.83
C SER A 3 -2.81 -14.08 -20.70
N GLY A 4 -1.90 -13.26 -20.22
CA GLY A 4 -1.30 -12.21 -21.03
C GLY A 4 -0.72 -11.08 -20.20
N ARG A 5 -0.45 -9.95 -20.87
CA ARG A 5 0.08 -8.76 -20.23
C ARG A 5 -1.04 -7.90 -19.65
N PHE A 6 -0.86 -7.50 -18.42
CA PHE A 6 -1.73 -6.59 -17.68
C PHE A 6 -0.93 -5.41 -17.18
N ILE A 7 -1.59 -4.27 -17.06
CA ILE A 7 -1.01 -3.08 -16.44
C ILE A 7 -1.78 -2.80 -15.15
N GLY A 8 -1.07 -2.54 -14.06
CA GLY A 8 -1.63 -2.03 -12.82
C GLY A 8 -1.33 -0.56 -12.66
N VAL A 9 -2.30 0.21 -12.19
CA VAL A 9 -2.17 1.65 -11.92
C VAL A 9 -2.59 1.92 -10.49
N MET A 10 -1.69 2.50 -9.70
CA MET A 10 -1.91 2.86 -8.31
C MET A 10 -1.50 4.31 -8.03
N SER A 11 -2.37 5.04 -7.35
CA SER A 11 -2.05 6.32 -6.75
C SER A 11 -2.37 6.24 -5.27
N GLY A 12 -1.33 6.23 -4.44
CA GLY A 12 -1.42 6.10 -2.99
C GLY A 12 -1.82 7.41 -2.29
N THR A 13 -2.11 7.31 -0.99
CA THR A 13 -2.45 8.49 -0.16
C THR A 13 -1.24 9.39 0.12
N SER A 14 -0.02 8.92 -0.12
CA SER A 14 1.20 9.73 -0.05
C SER A 14 1.29 10.79 -1.16
N LEU A 15 0.64 10.52 -2.31
CA LEU A 15 0.65 11.38 -3.49
C LEU A 15 2.07 11.65 -4.04
N ASP A 16 2.97 10.69 -3.91
CA ASP A 16 4.36 10.82 -4.40
C ASP A 16 4.42 10.68 -5.92
N GLY A 17 3.51 9.89 -6.51
CA GLY A 17 3.39 9.66 -7.93
C GLY A 17 2.24 8.71 -8.25
N VAL A 18 2.10 8.41 -9.52
CA VAL A 18 1.25 7.35 -10.06
C VAL A 18 2.15 6.18 -10.44
N ASP A 19 2.04 5.08 -9.72
CA ASP A 19 2.81 3.87 -10.01
C ASP A 19 2.09 3.04 -11.07
N VAL A 20 2.81 2.70 -12.11
CA VAL A 20 2.31 1.91 -13.25
C VAL A 20 3.23 0.71 -13.44
N VAL A 21 2.67 -0.49 -13.41
CA VAL A 21 3.41 -1.75 -13.52
C VAL A 21 2.88 -2.57 -14.68
N LEU A 22 3.77 -3.09 -15.49
CA LEU A 22 3.49 -4.09 -16.52
C LEU A 22 3.86 -5.47 -15.99
N ALA A 23 2.94 -6.43 -16.09
CA ALA A 23 3.17 -7.81 -15.70
C ALA A 23 2.53 -8.80 -16.67
N THR A 24 3.17 -9.95 -16.85
CA THR A 24 2.52 -11.12 -17.44
C THR A 24 1.86 -11.92 -16.31
N ILE A 25 0.57 -12.21 -16.49
CA ILE A 25 -0.24 -12.88 -15.46
C ILE A 25 -0.99 -14.05 -16.09
N ASP A 26 -0.92 -15.20 -15.42
CA ASP A 26 -1.73 -16.38 -15.71
C ASP A 26 -2.20 -17.04 -14.39
N GLU A 27 -2.72 -18.26 -14.47
CA GLU A 27 -3.22 -19.00 -13.31
C GLU A 27 -2.16 -19.37 -12.28
N THR A 28 -0.91 -19.43 -12.70
CA THR A 28 0.21 -19.98 -11.91
C THR A 28 1.31 -18.96 -11.66
N MET A 29 1.32 -17.87 -12.40
CA MET A 29 2.44 -16.94 -12.42
C MET A 29 1.99 -15.48 -12.48
N VAL A 30 2.68 -14.63 -11.74
CA VAL A 30 2.70 -13.18 -11.90
C VAL A 30 4.15 -12.76 -12.07
N ALA A 31 4.51 -12.31 -13.26
CA ALA A 31 5.88 -11.89 -13.58
C ALA A 31 5.89 -10.41 -13.97
N GLN A 32 6.43 -9.58 -13.09
CA GLN A 32 6.66 -8.16 -13.37
C GLN A 32 7.67 -8.03 -14.51
N GLN A 33 7.40 -7.15 -15.47
CA GLN A 33 8.24 -6.88 -16.63
C GLN A 33 8.88 -5.49 -16.59
N ALA A 34 8.09 -4.48 -16.22
CA ALA A 34 8.53 -3.10 -16.14
C ALA A 34 7.67 -2.31 -15.17
N SER A 35 8.18 -1.18 -14.72
CA SER A 35 7.44 -0.20 -13.93
C SER A 35 7.86 1.24 -14.26
N LEU A 36 7.00 2.16 -13.87
CA LEU A 36 7.20 3.59 -14.02
C LEU A 36 6.42 4.32 -12.93
N THR A 37 7.05 5.28 -12.25
CA THR A 37 6.36 6.24 -11.40
C THR A 37 6.19 7.55 -12.16
N TRP A 38 4.94 7.96 -12.41
CA TRP A 38 4.59 9.17 -13.15
C TRP A 38 4.29 10.32 -12.18
N PRO A 39 4.85 11.51 -12.40
CA PRO A 39 4.69 12.62 -11.45
C PRO A 39 3.26 13.16 -11.45
N ILE A 40 2.74 13.47 -10.24
CA ILE A 40 1.47 14.16 -10.07
C ILE A 40 1.72 15.67 -10.09
N PRO A 41 1.07 16.44 -10.99
CA PRO A 41 1.21 17.91 -11.00
C PRO A 41 0.80 18.52 -9.66
N ILE A 42 1.55 19.53 -9.20
CA ILE A 42 1.37 20.10 -7.86
C ILE A 42 -0.06 20.61 -7.60
N HIS A 43 -0.70 21.18 -8.62
CA HIS A 43 -2.08 21.68 -8.48
C HIS A 43 -3.10 20.53 -8.34
N VAL A 44 -2.87 19.36 -8.97
CA VAL A 44 -3.69 18.15 -8.82
C VAL A 44 -3.50 17.58 -7.42
N LYS A 45 -2.24 17.48 -6.98
CA LYS A 45 -1.89 17.03 -5.63
C LYS A 45 -2.57 17.90 -4.57
N GLN A 46 -2.53 19.22 -4.71
CA GLN A 46 -3.18 20.13 -3.76
C GLN A 46 -4.70 19.92 -3.76
N ALA A 47 -5.34 19.80 -4.93
CA ALA A 47 -6.78 19.58 -5.03
C ALA A 47 -7.21 18.25 -4.35
N ILE A 48 -6.42 17.19 -4.46
CA ILE A 48 -6.67 15.92 -3.76
C ILE A 48 -6.56 16.12 -2.24
N LEU A 49 -5.50 16.79 -1.78
CA LEU A 49 -5.30 17.06 -0.35
C LEU A 49 -6.43 17.88 0.24
N ASP A 50 -6.89 18.90 -0.48
CA ASP A 50 -8.01 19.77 -0.07
C ASP A 50 -9.29 18.95 0.17
N ILE A 51 -9.62 18.03 -0.75
CA ILE A 51 -10.79 17.12 -0.56
C ILE A 51 -10.58 16.21 0.65
N CYS A 52 -9.43 15.58 0.75
CA CYS A 52 -9.13 14.65 1.86
C CYS A 52 -9.18 15.36 3.23
N GLN A 53 -8.94 16.67 3.27
CA GLN A 53 -9.05 17.51 4.47
C GLN A 53 -10.46 18.04 4.72
N GLY A 54 -11.44 17.66 3.89
CA GLY A 54 -12.84 18.04 4.06
C GLY A 54 -13.19 19.42 3.51
N GLN A 55 -12.37 20.00 2.64
CA GLN A 55 -12.75 21.25 1.94
C GLN A 55 -13.96 21.00 1.04
N GLN A 56 -14.88 21.96 1.05
CA GLN A 56 -16.08 21.89 0.22
C GLN A 56 -15.73 22.14 -1.24
N LEU A 57 -16.17 21.24 -2.10
CA LEU A 57 -16.10 21.38 -3.55
C LEU A 57 -17.50 21.43 -4.16
N THR A 58 -17.62 22.18 -5.27
CA THR A 58 -18.78 22.04 -6.14
C THR A 58 -18.71 20.71 -6.92
N LEU A 59 -19.86 20.19 -7.35
CA LEU A 59 -19.90 19.00 -8.20
C LEU A 59 -19.11 19.18 -9.49
N SER A 60 -19.04 20.40 -10.04
CA SER A 60 -18.23 20.70 -11.23
C SER A 60 -16.72 20.54 -10.93
N GLN A 61 -16.25 21.07 -9.82
CA GLN A 61 -14.83 20.92 -9.43
C GLN A 61 -14.46 19.45 -9.17
N PHE A 62 -15.34 18.70 -8.52
CA PHE A 62 -15.16 17.28 -8.28
C PHE A 62 -15.07 16.50 -9.59
N GLY A 63 -16.02 16.71 -10.53
CA GLY A 63 -16.01 16.06 -11.84
C GLY A 63 -14.82 16.45 -12.71
N GLN A 64 -14.34 17.71 -12.61
CA GLN A 64 -13.11 18.13 -13.30
C GLN A 64 -11.87 17.40 -12.77
N LEU A 65 -11.76 17.24 -11.43
CA LEU A 65 -10.63 16.53 -10.83
C LEU A 65 -10.65 15.05 -11.18
N ASP A 66 -11.83 14.42 -11.16
CA ASP A 66 -12.02 13.02 -11.57
C ASP A 66 -11.54 12.79 -13.02
N ALA A 67 -11.95 13.66 -13.94
CA ALA A 67 -11.52 13.62 -15.35
C ALA A 67 -10.01 13.89 -15.50
N GLN A 68 -9.46 14.87 -14.78
CA GLN A 68 -8.02 15.18 -14.80
C GLN A 68 -7.16 14.02 -14.33
N LEU A 69 -7.60 13.31 -13.27
CA LEU A 69 -6.91 12.11 -12.81
C LEU A 69 -7.00 10.97 -13.83
N GLY A 70 -8.15 10.79 -14.50
CA GLY A 70 -8.27 9.84 -15.59
C GLY A 70 -7.29 10.14 -16.73
N TYR A 71 -7.08 11.43 -17.06
CA TYR A 71 -6.06 11.84 -18.04
C TYR A 71 -4.65 11.51 -17.59
N LEU A 72 -4.32 11.86 -16.34
CA LEU A 72 -2.99 11.60 -15.76
C LEU A 72 -2.67 10.10 -15.75
N PHE A 73 -3.62 9.26 -15.37
CA PHE A 73 -3.44 7.80 -15.38
C PHE A 73 -3.25 7.25 -16.79
N ALA A 74 -3.99 7.78 -17.78
CA ALA A 74 -3.80 7.41 -19.19
C ALA A 74 -2.43 7.84 -19.73
N GLU A 75 -1.95 9.03 -19.35
CA GLU A 75 -0.60 9.51 -19.71
C GLU A 75 0.48 8.59 -19.13
N ALA A 76 0.37 8.21 -17.86
CA ALA A 76 1.29 7.28 -17.20
C ALA A 76 1.33 5.92 -17.90
N VAL A 77 0.18 5.35 -18.23
CA VAL A 77 0.08 4.09 -19.01
C VAL A 77 0.72 4.23 -20.38
N ASN A 78 0.41 5.29 -21.12
CA ASN A 78 0.97 5.50 -22.46
C ASN A 78 2.50 5.73 -22.40
N ALA A 79 3.01 6.37 -21.35
CA ALA A 79 4.44 6.53 -21.15
C ALA A 79 5.13 5.16 -20.93
N LEU A 80 4.55 4.28 -20.12
CA LEU A 80 5.07 2.92 -19.94
C LEU A 80 5.02 2.11 -21.23
N LEU A 81 3.94 2.18 -22.00
CA LEU A 81 3.83 1.53 -23.31
C LEU A 81 4.92 2.03 -24.28
N ALA A 82 5.16 3.33 -24.30
CA ALA A 82 6.21 3.93 -25.17
C ALA A 82 7.62 3.48 -24.73
N GLN A 83 7.89 3.46 -23.41
CA GLN A 83 9.16 2.98 -22.84
C GLN A 83 9.43 1.54 -23.25
N GLU A 84 8.43 0.67 -23.17
CA GLU A 84 8.54 -0.76 -23.46
C GLU A 84 8.31 -1.10 -24.94
N LYS A 85 8.06 -0.10 -25.78
CA LYS A 85 7.77 -0.24 -27.22
C LYS A 85 6.59 -1.18 -27.50
N LEU A 86 5.59 -1.15 -26.62
CA LEU A 86 4.38 -1.95 -26.71
C LEU A 86 3.24 -1.15 -27.34
N LYS A 87 2.31 -1.88 -27.95
CA LYS A 87 1.08 -1.33 -28.50
C LYS A 87 -0.09 -1.67 -27.57
N PRO A 88 -1.18 -0.89 -27.59
CA PRO A 88 -2.37 -1.18 -26.78
C PRO A 88 -2.92 -2.60 -26.92
N GLN A 89 -2.80 -3.21 -28.11
CA GLN A 89 -3.26 -4.58 -28.36
C GLN A 89 -2.42 -5.67 -27.71
N ASP A 90 -1.23 -5.34 -27.25
CA ASP A 90 -0.35 -6.27 -26.51
C ASP A 90 -0.78 -6.42 -25.05
N ILE A 91 -1.72 -5.58 -24.59
CA ILE A 91 -2.23 -5.52 -23.22
C ILE A 91 -3.67 -6.04 -23.16
N VAL A 92 -3.93 -6.98 -22.26
CA VAL A 92 -5.27 -7.56 -22.06
C VAL A 92 -6.19 -6.56 -21.36
N ALA A 93 -5.72 -5.97 -20.25
CA ALA A 93 -6.45 -4.95 -19.51
C ALA A 93 -5.52 -4.14 -18.59
N ILE A 94 -6.04 -2.97 -18.17
CA ILE A 94 -5.49 -2.14 -17.11
C ILE A 94 -6.32 -2.37 -15.85
N GLY A 95 -5.68 -2.64 -14.71
CA GLY A 95 -6.29 -2.59 -13.38
C GLY A 95 -6.00 -1.24 -12.74
N CYS A 96 -7.00 -0.37 -12.65
CA CYS A 96 -6.84 0.97 -12.10
C CYS A 96 -7.49 1.08 -10.73
N HIS A 97 -6.67 1.31 -9.70
CA HIS A 97 -7.18 1.59 -8.35
C HIS A 97 -7.96 2.91 -8.30
N GLY A 98 -7.49 3.92 -9.05
CA GLY A 98 -7.91 5.30 -8.85
C GLY A 98 -7.19 5.96 -7.67
N GLN A 99 -7.63 7.16 -7.29
CA GLN A 99 -7.17 7.90 -6.13
C GLN A 99 -8.24 7.90 -5.04
N THR A 100 -7.96 7.32 -3.89
CA THR A 100 -8.88 7.38 -2.75
C THR A 100 -8.93 8.81 -2.21
N VAL A 101 -10.14 9.37 -2.19
CA VAL A 101 -10.42 10.70 -1.62
C VAL A 101 -11.31 10.61 -0.38
N TRP A 102 -12.05 9.51 -0.22
CA TRP A 102 -12.88 9.27 0.95
C TRP A 102 -13.00 7.77 1.22
N HIS A 103 -12.99 7.39 2.50
CA HIS A 103 -13.17 6.01 2.90
C HIS A 103 -13.88 5.94 4.25
N GLU A 104 -15.14 5.53 4.22
CA GLU A 104 -16.02 5.42 5.40
C GLU A 104 -16.79 4.10 5.33
N PRO A 105 -16.09 2.98 5.63
CA PRO A 105 -16.68 1.64 5.53
C PRO A 105 -17.62 1.31 6.70
N ASN A 106 -17.61 2.12 7.76
CA ASN A 106 -18.46 1.95 8.93
C ASN A 106 -19.47 3.09 8.99
N GLY A 107 -20.68 2.81 9.49
CA GLY A 107 -21.72 3.82 9.65
C GLY A 107 -23.06 3.43 9.02
N ALA A 108 -23.99 4.37 8.95
CA ALA A 108 -25.34 4.11 8.44
C ALA A 108 -25.40 3.86 6.93
N ALA A 109 -24.44 4.37 6.19
CA ALA A 109 -24.30 4.20 4.74
C ALA A 109 -22.82 3.98 4.39
N PRO A 110 -22.28 2.77 4.59
CA PRO A 110 -20.88 2.47 4.32
C PRO A 110 -20.52 2.76 2.86
N HIS A 111 -19.42 3.48 2.62
CA HIS A 111 -19.01 3.85 1.27
C HIS A 111 -17.51 4.16 1.19
N THR A 112 -17.01 4.20 -0.05
CA THR A 112 -15.66 4.63 -0.38
C THR A 112 -15.66 5.30 -1.74
N LEU A 113 -14.79 6.26 -1.94
CA LEU A 113 -14.65 7.00 -3.21
C LEU A 113 -13.20 6.94 -3.68
N GLN A 114 -13.01 6.28 -4.80
CA GLN A 114 -11.79 6.35 -5.60
C GLN A 114 -12.16 7.10 -6.89
N ILE A 115 -11.42 8.16 -7.20
CA ILE A 115 -11.61 8.99 -8.39
C ILE A 115 -10.50 8.79 -9.40
N GLY A 116 -10.75 9.19 -10.63
CA GLY A 116 -9.94 8.96 -11.81
C GLY A 116 -10.76 8.21 -12.86
N ASP A 117 -11.48 8.97 -13.71
CA ASP A 117 -12.47 8.46 -14.66
C ASP A 117 -11.88 7.37 -15.57
N ASN A 118 -12.30 6.13 -15.36
CA ASN A 118 -11.86 4.96 -16.13
C ASN A 118 -12.23 5.05 -17.61
N ASN A 119 -13.29 5.77 -18.00
CA ASN A 119 -13.64 5.98 -19.40
C ASN A 119 -12.62 6.88 -20.11
N GLN A 120 -12.04 7.86 -19.40
CA GLN A 120 -10.95 8.67 -19.95
C GLN A 120 -9.70 7.81 -20.21
N ILE A 121 -9.41 6.86 -19.30
CA ILE A 121 -8.30 5.93 -19.49
C ILE A 121 -8.55 5.06 -20.72
N VAL A 122 -9.73 4.46 -20.86
CA VAL A 122 -10.11 3.65 -22.04
C VAL A 122 -10.00 4.47 -23.32
N ALA A 123 -10.59 5.67 -23.35
CA ALA A 123 -10.65 6.51 -24.55
C ALA A 123 -9.25 6.91 -25.05
N ARG A 124 -8.29 7.13 -24.14
CA ARG A 124 -6.93 7.61 -24.45
C ARG A 124 -5.92 6.50 -24.68
N THR A 125 -6.13 5.33 -24.08
CA THR A 125 -5.21 4.19 -24.23
C THR A 125 -5.71 3.18 -25.26
N GLY A 126 -7.03 3.09 -25.48
CA GLY A 126 -7.66 2.05 -26.29
C GLY A 126 -7.57 0.66 -25.66
N ILE A 127 -7.35 0.58 -24.33
CA ILE A 127 -7.23 -0.68 -23.58
C ILE A 127 -8.44 -0.80 -22.64
N THR A 128 -8.97 -2.01 -22.47
CA THR A 128 -9.99 -2.30 -21.46
C THR A 128 -9.45 -1.97 -20.06
N VAL A 129 -10.27 -1.27 -19.26
CA VAL A 129 -9.93 -0.94 -17.86
C VAL A 129 -10.84 -1.72 -16.91
N VAL A 130 -10.27 -2.19 -15.83
CA VAL A 130 -10.99 -2.70 -14.66
C VAL A 130 -10.70 -1.74 -13.52
N GLY A 131 -11.74 -1.19 -12.93
CA GLY A 131 -11.65 -0.25 -11.80
C GLY A 131 -12.70 -0.54 -10.76
N ASP A 132 -12.85 0.33 -9.75
CA ASP A 132 -13.86 0.18 -8.70
C ASP A 132 -13.77 -1.14 -7.92
N PHE A 133 -12.61 -1.45 -7.43
CA PHE A 133 -12.35 -2.73 -6.75
C PHE A 133 -12.90 -2.82 -5.33
N ARG A 134 -13.21 -1.69 -4.66
CA ARG A 134 -13.51 -1.67 -3.21
C ARG A 134 -14.99 -1.70 -2.89
N ARG A 135 -15.85 -1.10 -3.72
CA ARG A 135 -17.27 -0.91 -3.40
C ARG A 135 -18.06 -2.22 -3.31
N ARG A 136 -17.70 -3.24 -4.08
CA ARG A 136 -18.35 -4.56 -4.01
C ARG A 136 -18.11 -5.23 -2.65
N ASP A 137 -16.90 -5.16 -2.12
CA ASP A 137 -16.57 -5.70 -0.81
C ASP A 137 -17.33 -5.00 0.32
N ILE A 138 -17.43 -3.65 0.25
CA ILE A 138 -18.25 -2.85 1.19
C ILE A 138 -19.74 -3.23 1.09
N ALA A 139 -20.27 -3.42 -0.11
CA ALA A 139 -21.65 -3.83 -0.31
C ALA A 139 -21.97 -5.22 0.28
N LEU A 140 -20.94 -6.05 0.47
CA LEU A 140 -21.01 -7.34 1.15
C LEU A 140 -20.73 -7.25 2.66
N GLY A 141 -20.73 -6.03 3.23
CA GLY A 141 -20.49 -5.80 4.65
C GLY A 141 -19.01 -5.76 5.04
N GLY A 142 -18.10 -5.83 4.07
CA GLY A 142 -16.66 -5.72 4.30
C GLY A 142 -16.18 -4.26 4.42
N GLN A 143 -14.90 -4.11 4.74
CA GLN A 143 -14.25 -2.81 4.88
C GLN A 143 -13.74 -2.24 3.54
N GLY A 144 -13.76 -3.00 2.43
CA GLY A 144 -13.19 -2.60 1.14
C GLY A 144 -11.66 -2.45 1.14
N ALA A 145 -11.01 -2.75 2.26
CA ALA A 145 -9.56 -2.68 2.48
C ALA A 145 -9.18 -3.60 3.65
N PRO A 146 -7.91 -4.07 3.72
CA PRO A 146 -6.94 -4.08 2.63
C PRO A 146 -7.25 -5.16 1.57
N LEU A 147 -6.97 -4.90 0.28
CA LEU A 147 -7.15 -5.87 -0.81
C LEU A 147 -5.85 -6.61 -1.18
N VAL A 148 -4.71 -6.01 -0.89
CA VAL A 148 -3.38 -6.57 -1.20
C VAL A 148 -3.10 -7.92 -0.52
N PRO A 149 -3.61 -8.26 0.68
CA PRO A 149 -3.41 -9.57 1.28
C PRO A 149 -3.92 -10.75 0.44
N ALA A 150 -4.95 -10.56 -0.39
CA ALA A 150 -5.40 -11.58 -1.34
C ALA A 150 -4.32 -11.86 -2.42
N PHE A 151 -3.65 -10.84 -2.88
CA PHE A 151 -2.52 -10.93 -3.79
C PHE A 151 -1.30 -11.56 -3.11
N HIS A 152 -0.98 -11.14 -1.88
CA HIS A 152 0.09 -11.77 -1.10
C HIS A 152 -0.15 -13.27 -0.93
N GLN A 153 -1.38 -13.68 -0.62
CA GLN A 153 -1.72 -15.08 -0.51
C GLN A 153 -1.48 -15.84 -1.82
N ALA A 154 -1.96 -15.29 -2.93
CA ALA A 154 -1.86 -15.94 -4.24
C ALA A 154 -0.41 -16.11 -4.70
N LEU A 155 0.49 -15.20 -4.31
CA LEU A 155 1.85 -15.12 -4.83
C LEU A 155 2.92 -15.63 -3.87
N LEU A 156 2.75 -15.39 -2.58
CA LEU A 156 3.78 -15.55 -1.56
C LEU A 156 3.45 -16.62 -0.52
N ALA A 157 2.20 -17.13 -0.47
CA ALA A 157 1.87 -18.21 0.45
C ALA A 157 2.61 -19.50 0.07
N HIS A 158 2.92 -20.30 1.09
CA HIS A 158 3.60 -21.58 0.91
C HIS A 158 2.83 -22.69 1.65
N PRO A 159 2.76 -23.92 1.11
CA PRO A 159 1.94 -24.98 1.72
C PRO A 159 2.43 -25.44 3.09
N THR A 160 3.72 -25.29 3.40
CA THR A 160 4.33 -25.76 4.65
C THR A 160 5.13 -24.71 5.40
N GLU A 161 5.69 -23.70 4.72
CA GLU A 161 6.50 -22.65 5.32
C GLU A 161 5.59 -21.51 5.85
N ARG A 162 5.80 -21.11 7.07
CA ARG A 162 5.08 -19.96 7.69
C ARG A 162 5.70 -18.67 7.17
N ARG A 163 4.96 -17.96 6.36
CA ARG A 163 5.39 -16.69 5.76
C ARG A 163 4.57 -15.54 6.29
N MET A 164 5.20 -14.39 6.39
CA MET A 164 4.51 -13.12 6.61
C MET A 164 5.04 -12.09 5.64
N VAL A 165 4.16 -11.19 5.21
CA VAL A 165 4.53 -10.02 4.39
C VAL A 165 4.32 -8.78 5.23
N LEU A 166 5.37 -7.99 5.34
CA LEU A 166 5.40 -6.74 6.08
C LEU A 166 5.55 -5.58 5.09
N ASN A 167 4.55 -4.73 5.00
CA ASN A 167 4.67 -3.47 4.29
C ASN A 167 5.04 -2.36 5.29
N ILE A 168 6.20 -1.72 5.09
CA ILE A 168 6.63 -0.56 5.88
C ILE A 168 6.48 0.70 5.02
N GLY A 169 5.27 1.24 4.99
CA GLY A 169 4.96 2.57 4.48
C GLY A 169 5.02 3.62 5.58
N GLY A 170 4.17 4.64 5.53
CA GLY A 170 3.96 5.56 6.65
C GLY A 170 3.47 4.81 7.90
N ILE A 171 2.50 3.93 7.74
CA ILE A 171 2.09 2.90 8.70
C ILE A 171 2.71 1.57 8.27
N ALA A 172 3.05 0.72 9.22
CA ALA A 172 3.48 -0.64 8.99
C ALA A 172 2.29 -1.60 9.14
N ASN A 173 2.10 -2.49 8.16
CA ASN A 173 1.06 -3.51 8.18
C ASN A 173 1.62 -4.90 7.89
N LEU A 174 0.99 -5.90 8.48
CA LEU A 174 1.42 -7.29 8.42
C LEU A 174 0.33 -8.14 7.78
N SER A 175 0.72 -8.99 6.81
CA SER A 175 -0.13 -10.05 6.23
C SER A 175 0.39 -11.39 6.68
N LEU A 176 -0.44 -12.18 7.34
CA LEU A 176 -0.12 -13.50 7.88
C LEU A 176 -0.50 -14.59 6.87
N LEU A 177 0.49 -15.21 6.25
CA LEU A 177 0.34 -16.27 5.26
C LEU A 177 0.72 -17.62 5.89
N LEU A 178 0.00 -18.00 6.92
CA LEU A 178 0.28 -19.22 7.68
C LEU A 178 -0.37 -20.44 7.01
N PRO A 179 0.34 -21.58 6.85
CA PRO A 179 -0.21 -22.79 6.23
C PRO A 179 -1.50 -23.23 6.91
N GLN A 180 -2.49 -23.60 6.08
CA GLN A 180 -3.80 -24.12 6.52
C GLN A 180 -4.61 -23.16 7.44
N GLN A 181 -4.24 -21.90 7.51
CA GLN A 181 -4.98 -20.88 8.25
C GLN A 181 -5.53 -19.82 7.30
N PRO A 182 -6.68 -19.21 7.63
CA PRO A 182 -7.15 -18.03 6.90
C PRO A 182 -6.10 -16.92 6.96
N VAL A 183 -5.91 -16.23 5.85
CA VAL A 183 -5.06 -15.02 5.83
C VAL A 183 -5.66 -13.99 6.76
N ARG A 184 -4.81 -13.34 7.53
CA ARG A 184 -5.14 -12.19 8.38
C ARG A 184 -4.21 -11.04 8.02
N GLY A 185 -4.69 -9.81 8.18
CA GLY A 185 -3.88 -8.61 7.96
C GLY A 185 -4.33 -7.49 8.88
N TYR A 186 -3.38 -6.71 9.40
CA TYR A 186 -3.65 -5.57 10.28
C TYR A 186 -2.41 -4.66 10.40
N ASP A 187 -2.64 -3.44 10.89
CA ASP A 187 -1.57 -2.47 11.10
C ASP A 187 -0.86 -2.74 12.44
N THR A 188 0.46 -2.83 12.39
CA THR A 188 1.29 -3.05 13.58
C THR A 188 1.53 -1.76 14.37
N GLY A 189 1.56 -0.62 13.66
CA GLY A 189 1.82 0.70 14.23
C GLY A 189 2.47 1.64 13.21
N PRO A 190 3.17 2.70 13.68
CA PRO A 190 3.89 3.60 12.78
C PRO A 190 5.02 2.84 12.07
N GLY A 191 5.11 3.05 10.75
CA GLY A 191 6.25 2.66 9.94
C GLY A 191 7.25 3.81 9.87
N ASN A 192 7.34 4.47 8.70
CA ASN A 192 8.27 5.60 8.50
C ASN A 192 7.71 6.94 9.02
N MET A 193 6.41 7.08 9.20
CA MET A 193 5.76 8.38 9.36
C MET A 193 6.24 9.21 10.55
N LEU A 194 6.56 8.58 11.70
CA LEU A 194 7.08 9.32 12.85
C LEU A 194 8.52 9.75 12.63
N MET A 195 9.34 8.88 12.03
CA MET A 195 10.72 9.19 11.65
C MET A 195 10.77 10.34 10.64
N ASP A 196 9.93 10.28 9.61
CA ASP A 196 9.85 11.30 8.55
C ASP A 196 9.34 12.63 9.10
N ALA A 197 8.30 12.62 9.94
CA ALA A 197 7.79 13.83 10.60
C ALA A 197 8.84 14.47 11.51
N TRP A 198 9.63 13.65 12.21
CA TRP A 198 10.67 14.15 13.11
C TRP A 198 11.84 14.77 12.34
N ILE A 199 12.42 14.07 11.36
CA ILE A 199 13.53 14.61 10.57
C ILE A 199 13.11 15.83 9.75
N TRP A 200 11.89 15.84 9.21
CA TRP A 200 11.35 17.02 8.53
C TRP A 200 11.37 18.24 9.44
N ARG A 201 10.91 18.09 10.66
CA ARG A 201 10.83 19.19 11.63
C ARG A 201 12.19 19.67 12.12
N GLN A 202 13.14 18.74 12.27
CA GLN A 202 14.47 19.05 12.81
C GLN A 202 15.47 19.49 11.74
N CYS A 203 15.39 18.90 10.55
CA CYS A 203 16.41 19.06 9.49
C CYS A 203 15.84 19.56 8.15
N GLY A 204 14.51 19.67 8.00
CA GLY A 204 13.87 20.03 6.73
C GLY A 204 14.01 18.96 5.63
N GLN A 205 14.36 17.73 6.00
CA GLN A 205 14.52 16.62 5.06
C GLN A 205 13.26 15.75 5.03
N PRO A 206 12.83 15.25 3.85
CA PRO A 206 11.60 14.47 3.74
C PRO A 206 11.66 13.10 4.43
N TYR A 207 12.85 12.50 4.51
CA TYR A 207 13.12 11.23 5.20
C TYR A 207 14.61 11.10 5.54
N ASP A 208 14.95 10.15 6.41
CA ASP A 208 16.30 9.83 6.82
C ASP A 208 16.94 8.84 5.83
N LYS A 209 17.66 9.39 4.85
CA LYS A 209 18.28 8.58 3.79
C LYS A 209 19.27 7.58 4.38
N ASP A 210 19.07 6.29 4.06
CA ASP A 210 19.89 5.16 4.51
C ASP A 210 20.03 5.09 6.04
N ALA A 211 19.06 5.68 6.78
CA ALA A 211 19.02 5.80 8.24
C ALA A 211 20.28 6.44 8.86
N GLN A 212 21.00 7.24 8.10
CA GLN A 212 22.30 7.80 8.53
C GLN A 212 22.19 8.63 9.81
N TRP A 213 21.09 9.37 9.95
CA TRP A 213 20.88 10.20 11.13
C TRP A 213 20.49 9.36 12.35
N ALA A 214 19.58 8.40 12.20
CA ALA A 214 19.21 7.45 13.25
C ALA A 214 20.42 6.62 13.72
N ILE A 215 21.25 6.13 12.79
CA ILE A 215 22.49 5.37 13.11
C ILE A 215 23.48 6.22 13.93
N SER A 216 23.51 7.52 13.74
CA SER A 216 24.38 8.43 14.48
C SER A 216 23.90 8.73 15.92
N GLY A 217 22.66 8.37 16.24
CA GLY A 217 22.03 8.53 17.55
C GLY A 217 22.10 7.29 18.41
N MET A 218 21.61 7.41 19.62
CA MET A 218 21.46 6.31 20.59
C MET A 218 19.99 6.12 20.94
N VAL A 219 19.56 4.87 21.05
CA VAL A 219 18.21 4.54 21.52
C VAL A 219 18.09 4.89 23.01
N ILE A 220 17.12 5.72 23.35
CA ILE A 220 16.83 6.13 24.73
C ILE A 220 15.77 5.17 25.29
N LEU A 221 16.21 4.12 25.99
CA LEU A 221 15.33 3.07 26.50
C LEU A 221 14.14 3.56 27.34
N PRO A 222 14.30 4.55 28.26
CA PRO A 222 13.14 5.07 28.99
C PRO A 222 12.10 5.74 28.09
N LEU A 223 12.53 6.46 27.04
CA LEU A 223 11.63 7.08 26.07
C LEU A 223 10.93 5.99 25.24
N LEU A 224 11.67 5.01 24.75
CA LEU A 224 11.11 3.87 24.01
C LEU A 224 10.03 3.16 24.84
N GLN A 225 10.30 2.86 26.09
CA GLN A 225 9.31 2.22 26.98
C GLN A 225 8.09 3.08 27.21
N ASN A 226 8.27 4.38 27.38
CA ASN A 226 7.15 5.32 27.51
C ASN A 226 6.27 5.30 26.25
N MET A 227 6.89 5.26 25.05
CA MET A 227 6.17 5.17 23.76
C MET A 227 5.46 3.82 23.58
N LEU A 228 6.09 2.72 23.96
CA LEU A 228 5.52 1.36 23.87
C LEU A 228 4.32 1.15 24.81
N ASN A 229 4.16 1.98 25.85
CA ASN A 229 2.97 1.96 26.71
C ASN A 229 1.72 2.55 26.06
N ASP A 230 1.80 3.06 24.83
CA ASP A 230 0.62 3.55 24.11
C ASP A 230 -0.40 2.40 23.93
N PRO A 231 -1.69 2.62 24.29
CA PRO A 231 -2.73 1.59 24.25
C PRO A 231 -2.91 0.92 22.88
N TYR A 232 -2.55 1.60 21.79
CA TYR A 232 -2.64 1.05 20.44
C TYR A 232 -1.80 -0.23 20.30
N PHE A 233 -0.60 -0.27 20.87
CA PHE A 233 0.30 -1.42 20.69
C PHE A 233 -0.22 -2.68 21.38
N SER A 234 -0.90 -2.54 22.52
CA SER A 234 -1.53 -3.65 23.25
C SER A 234 -2.93 -4.03 22.73
N ALA A 235 -3.52 -3.24 21.83
CA ALA A 235 -4.83 -3.53 21.27
C ALA A 235 -4.81 -4.85 20.47
N PRO A 236 -5.86 -5.70 20.61
CA PRO A 236 -5.93 -6.96 19.85
C PRO A 236 -6.14 -6.71 18.35
N ALA A 237 -5.59 -7.62 17.53
CA ALA A 237 -5.88 -7.66 16.11
C ALA A 237 -7.30 -8.22 15.85
N PRO A 238 -8.01 -7.81 14.78
CA PRO A 238 -7.56 -6.83 13.77
C PRO A 238 -7.61 -5.39 14.27
N LYS A 239 -6.60 -4.60 13.92
CA LYS A 239 -6.52 -3.19 14.27
C LYS A 239 -5.96 -2.37 13.10
N SER A 240 -6.36 -1.11 13.02
CA SER A 240 -5.88 -0.15 12.02
C SER A 240 -5.56 1.19 12.66
N THR A 241 -4.71 1.98 12.01
CA THR A 241 -4.30 3.30 12.47
C THR A 241 -3.86 4.17 11.29
N GLY A 242 -3.63 5.46 11.53
CA GLY A 242 -3.24 6.40 10.50
C GLY A 242 -2.54 7.65 11.06
N ARG A 243 -2.40 8.66 10.19
CA ARG A 243 -1.77 9.95 10.51
C ARG A 243 -2.57 10.76 11.54
N GLU A 244 -3.85 10.49 11.68
CA GLU A 244 -4.72 11.10 12.68
C GLU A 244 -4.30 10.71 14.09
N TYR A 245 -3.75 9.52 14.27
CA TYR A 245 -3.28 9.01 15.56
C TYR A 245 -1.78 9.22 15.76
N PHE A 246 -0.94 8.65 14.87
CA PHE A 246 0.51 8.78 14.91
C PHE A 246 0.97 9.98 14.07
N ASN A 247 1.44 11.03 14.71
CA ASN A 247 1.86 12.28 14.08
C ASN A 247 2.91 12.99 14.94
N TYR A 248 3.39 14.14 14.47
CA TYR A 248 4.39 14.91 15.20
C TYR A 248 3.95 15.28 16.63
N GLY A 249 2.67 15.64 16.82
CA GLY A 249 2.11 15.94 18.15
C GLY A 249 2.11 14.72 19.08
N TRP A 250 2.02 13.49 18.55
CA TRP A 250 2.21 12.27 19.34
C TRP A 250 3.64 12.19 19.89
N ILE A 251 4.65 12.49 19.07
CA ILE A 251 6.05 12.52 19.51
C ILE A 251 6.23 13.57 20.61
N GLU A 252 5.73 14.79 20.40
CA GLU A 252 5.85 15.88 21.37
C GLU A 252 5.28 15.50 22.75
N ARG A 253 4.11 14.86 22.78
CA ARG A 253 3.50 14.42 24.06
C ARG A 253 4.43 13.49 24.86
N HIS A 254 5.10 12.56 24.19
CA HIS A 254 6.05 11.66 24.84
C HIS A 254 7.34 12.36 25.29
N LEU A 255 7.79 13.36 24.54
CA LEU A 255 9.01 14.12 24.87
C LEU A 255 8.87 15.07 26.05
N VAL A 256 7.64 15.43 26.46
CA VAL A 256 7.42 16.30 27.65
C VAL A 256 8.14 15.81 28.90
N GLN A 257 8.20 14.49 29.09
CA GLN A 257 8.85 13.87 30.27
C GLN A 257 10.37 13.67 30.08
N PHE A 258 10.92 13.98 28.92
CA PHE A 258 12.30 13.70 28.53
C PHE A 258 12.99 14.95 27.96
N PRO A 259 13.11 16.06 28.71
CA PRO A 259 13.72 17.28 28.22
C PRO A 259 15.22 17.09 27.91
N GLY A 260 15.67 17.74 26.83
CA GLY A 260 17.10 17.81 26.50
C GLY A 260 17.68 16.58 25.78
N ILE A 261 16.84 15.63 25.33
CA ILE A 261 17.32 14.54 24.47
C ILE A 261 17.74 15.13 23.11
N SER A 262 18.88 14.65 22.61
CA SER A 262 19.37 15.03 21.28
C SER A 262 18.38 14.62 20.19
N PRO A 263 18.08 15.46 19.20
CA PRO A 263 17.16 15.10 18.12
C PRO A 263 17.52 13.81 17.35
N ARG A 264 18.79 13.50 17.17
CA ARG A 264 19.24 12.24 16.55
C ARG A 264 18.94 11.02 17.41
N ASP A 265 18.97 11.16 18.74
CA ASP A 265 18.67 10.08 19.67
C ASP A 265 17.15 9.79 19.70
N VAL A 266 16.32 10.84 19.52
CA VAL A 266 14.89 10.67 19.27
C VAL A 266 14.65 9.90 17.97
N GLN A 267 15.36 10.27 16.87
CA GLN A 267 15.26 9.56 15.59
C GLN A 267 15.63 8.09 15.73
N ALA A 268 16.73 7.77 16.41
CA ALA A 268 17.15 6.40 16.69
C ALA A 268 16.08 5.63 17.50
N THR A 269 15.49 6.30 18.49
CA THR A 269 14.43 5.71 19.33
C THR A 269 13.15 5.46 18.55
N LEU A 270 12.77 6.33 17.62
CA LEU A 270 11.63 6.14 16.73
C LEU A 270 11.85 4.97 15.76
N ALA A 271 13.06 4.82 15.22
CA ALA A 271 13.41 3.67 14.38
C ALA A 271 13.32 2.35 15.16
N GLU A 272 13.82 2.34 16.41
CA GLU A 272 13.70 1.18 17.28
C GLU A 272 12.25 0.89 17.65
N LEU A 273 11.43 1.90 17.93
CA LEU A 273 9.99 1.74 18.18
C LEU A 273 9.30 1.01 17.01
N THR A 274 9.56 1.42 15.79
CA THR A 274 9.03 0.76 14.58
C THR A 274 9.45 -0.71 14.53
N ALA A 275 10.73 -1.00 14.73
CA ALA A 275 11.24 -2.37 14.67
C ALA A 275 10.67 -3.26 15.79
N VAL A 276 10.58 -2.75 17.02
CA VAL A 276 10.05 -3.48 18.19
C VAL A 276 8.57 -3.77 18.01
N THR A 277 7.75 -2.78 17.66
CA THR A 277 6.30 -2.96 17.51
C THR A 277 5.95 -3.96 16.40
N ILE A 278 6.70 -3.97 15.31
CA ILE A 278 6.56 -4.97 14.24
C ILE A 278 6.94 -6.36 14.76
N SER A 279 8.13 -6.48 15.37
CA SER A 279 8.65 -7.77 15.83
C SER A 279 7.74 -8.40 16.88
N GLU A 280 7.20 -7.63 17.82
CA GLU A 280 6.23 -8.10 18.80
C GLU A 280 4.98 -8.67 18.12
N GLN A 281 4.44 -8.02 17.09
CA GLN A 281 3.26 -8.52 16.39
C GLN A 281 3.56 -9.80 15.59
N VAL A 282 4.75 -9.93 15.01
CA VAL A 282 5.20 -11.18 14.37
C VAL A 282 5.24 -12.31 15.41
N LEU A 283 5.83 -12.09 16.57
CA LEU A 283 5.95 -13.09 17.63
C LEU A 283 4.58 -13.44 18.24
N LEU A 284 3.73 -12.46 18.53
CA LEU A 284 2.37 -12.67 19.03
C LEU A 284 1.49 -13.44 18.05
N SER A 285 1.76 -13.35 16.75
CA SER A 285 1.09 -14.13 15.72
C SER A 285 1.64 -15.56 15.56
N GLY A 286 2.57 -15.95 16.45
CA GLY A 286 3.20 -17.27 16.49
C GLY A 286 4.48 -17.39 15.68
N GLY A 287 5.08 -16.27 15.21
CA GLY A 287 6.32 -16.23 14.44
C GLY A 287 6.17 -16.76 13.00
N CYS A 288 7.24 -16.66 12.23
CA CYS A 288 7.32 -17.18 10.86
C CYS A 288 8.76 -17.63 10.55
N GLU A 289 8.91 -18.52 9.55
CA GLU A 289 10.21 -18.88 9.02
C GLU A 289 10.76 -17.77 8.10
N ARG A 290 9.85 -17.05 7.38
CA ARG A 290 10.23 -15.98 6.48
C ARG A 290 9.35 -14.76 6.64
N LEU A 291 9.98 -13.59 6.85
CA LEU A 291 9.37 -12.27 6.85
C LEU A 291 9.83 -11.51 5.61
N MET A 292 8.91 -11.31 4.66
CA MET A 292 9.19 -10.58 3.41
C MET A 292 8.76 -9.13 3.58
N VAL A 293 9.70 -8.21 3.45
CA VAL A 293 9.49 -6.78 3.70
C VAL A 293 9.35 -6.04 2.37
N CYS A 294 8.32 -5.21 2.25
CA CYS A 294 8.07 -4.30 1.13
C CYS A 294 7.79 -2.87 1.61
N GLY A 295 7.55 -1.97 0.66
CA GLY A 295 7.38 -0.54 0.92
C GLY A 295 8.70 0.19 1.18
N GLY A 296 8.65 1.52 1.33
CA GLY A 296 9.84 2.36 1.46
C GLY A 296 10.77 1.98 2.62
N GLY A 297 10.21 1.42 3.71
CA GLY A 297 10.98 0.99 4.88
C GLY A 297 11.87 -0.23 4.63
N SER A 298 11.62 -1.03 3.58
CA SER A 298 12.51 -2.14 3.20
C SER A 298 13.90 -1.67 2.76
N ARG A 299 14.01 -0.41 2.33
CA ARG A 299 15.28 0.24 1.97
C ARG A 299 15.99 0.90 3.16
N ASN A 300 15.38 0.89 4.33
CA ASN A 300 16.02 1.40 5.54
C ASN A 300 16.90 0.31 6.16
N PRO A 301 18.24 0.40 6.06
CA PRO A 301 19.15 -0.66 6.50
C PRO A 301 19.10 -0.88 8.01
N LEU A 302 18.81 0.17 8.79
CA LEU A 302 18.68 0.05 10.25
C LEU A 302 17.44 -0.76 10.63
N LEU A 303 16.29 -0.51 9.99
CA LEU A 303 15.07 -1.28 10.24
C LEU A 303 15.26 -2.75 9.88
N MET A 304 15.81 -3.06 8.70
CA MET A 304 16.08 -4.43 8.27
C MET A 304 17.01 -5.16 9.23
N MET A 305 18.10 -4.52 9.63
CA MET A 305 19.04 -5.08 10.62
C MET A 305 18.36 -5.31 11.99
N ARG A 306 17.56 -4.36 12.47
CA ARG A 306 16.86 -4.49 13.77
C ARG A 306 15.81 -5.58 13.74
N LEU A 307 15.01 -5.68 12.68
CA LEU A 307 14.04 -6.76 12.50
C LEU A 307 14.71 -8.14 12.52
N ALA A 308 15.82 -8.31 11.80
CA ALA A 308 16.58 -9.56 11.82
C ALA A 308 17.14 -9.88 13.21
N ALA A 309 17.60 -8.88 13.96
CA ALA A 309 18.10 -9.06 15.33
C ALA A 309 17.00 -9.38 16.35
N LEU A 310 15.80 -8.80 16.19
CA LEU A 310 14.66 -8.99 17.08
C LEU A 310 13.87 -10.27 16.80
N LEU A 311 14.07 -10.88 15.63
CA LEU A 311 13.37 -12.10 15.19
C LEU A 311 14.37 -13.24 14.91
N PRO A 312 15.08 -13.72 15.95
CA PRO A 312 16.03 -14.81 15.76
C PRO A 312 15.31 -16.07 15.26
N GLY A 313 15.82 -16.68 14.19
CA GLY A 313 15.21 -17.84 13.53
C GLY A 313 14.21 -17.51 12.44
N THR A 314 13.94 -16.23 12.16
CA THR A 314 13.17 -15.75 11.02
C THR A 314 14.12 -15.21 9.95
N GLU A 315 13.98 -15.68 8.72
CA GLU A 315 14.67 -15.10 7.56
C GLU A 315 13.95 -13.79 7.19
N VAL A 316 14.61 -12.65 7.44
CA VAL A 316 14.08 -11.31 7.08
C VAL A 316 14.70 -10.92 5.75
N THR A 317 13.86 -10.83 4.71
CA THR A 317 14.26 -10.50 3.32
C THR A 317 13.42 -9.38 2.77
N SER A 318 13.84 -8.77 1.65
CA SER A 318 12.93 -7.91 0.88
C SER A 318 12.09 -8.75 -0.08
N THR A 319 10.93 -8.22 -0.50
CA THR A 319 10.15 -8.86 -1.57
C THR A 319 10.87 -8.82 -2.91
N ASP A 320 11.85 -7.91 -3.08
CA ASP A 320 12.71 -7.84 -4.27
C ASP A 320 13.50 -9.13 -4.48
N GLU A 321 13.93 -9.78 -3.39
CA GLU A 321 14.62 -11.07 -3.44
C GLU A 321 13.71 -12.20 -3.93
N ALA A 322 12.40 -12.06 -3.75
CA ALA A 322 11.39 -12.94 -4.33
C ALA A 322 10.98 -12.54 -5.77
N GLY A 323 11.66 -11.57 -6.37
CA GLY A 323 11.40 -11.08 -7.72
C GLY A 323 10.21 -10.13 -7.84
N ILE A 324 9.76 -9.55 -6.72
CA ILE A 324 8.62 -8.63 -6.67
C ILE A 324 9.11 -7.32 -6.06
N SER A 325 9.16 -6.27 -6.87
CA SER A 325 9.53 -4.94 -6.38
C SER A 325 8.60 -4.49 -5.25
N GLY A 326 9.19 -4.16 -4.10
CA GLY A 326 8.45 -3.71 -2.95
C GLY A 326 7.69 -2.40 -3.18
N ASP A 327 8.19 -1.53 -4.05
CA ASP A 327 7.53 -0.27 -4.41
C ASP A 327 6.35 -0.50 -5.35
N ASP A 328 6.46 -1.51 -6.20
CA ASP A 328 5.48 -1.80 -7.25
C ASP A 328 4.37 -2.75 -6.77
N MET A 329 4.48 -3.28 -5.55
CA MET A 329 3.60 -4.31 -4.98
C MET A 329 2.12 -3.96 -5.09
N GLU A 330 1.74 -2.74 -4.76
CA GLU A 330 0.34 -2.32 -4.82
C GLU A 330 -0.16 -2.21 -6.27
N ALA A 331 0.62 -1.57 -7.16
CA ALA A 331 0.25 -1.48 -8.56
C ALA A 331 0.16 -2.87 -9.22
N LEU A 332 1.08 -3.77 -8.89
CA LEU A 332 1.08 -5.16 -9.35
C LEU A 332 -0.17 -5.92 -8.85
N ALA A 333 -0.59 -5.68 -7.60
CA ALA A 333 -1.82 -6.24 -7.06
C ALA A 333 -3.07 -5.80 -7.85
N PHE A 334 -3.12 -4.55 -8.34
CA PHE A 334 -4.24 -4.10 -9.17
C PHE A 334 -4.20 -4.68 -10.59
N ALA A 335 -3.03 -4.93 -11.18
CA ALA A 335 -2.92 -5.72 -12.40
C ALA A 335 -3.48 -7.14 -12.20
N TRP A 336 -3.13 -7.80 -11.10
CA TRP A 336 -3.62 -9.12 -10.75
C TRP A 336 -5.14 -9.11 -10.46
N LEU A 337 -5.66 -8.11 -9.77
CA LEU A 337 -7.10 -7.97 -9.53
C LEU A 337 -7.87 -7.81 -10.84
N ALA A 338 -7.35 -7.07 -11.81
CA ALA A 338 -7.96 -6.99 -13.14
C ALA A 338 -7.99 -8.35 -13.84
N TRP A 339 -6.91 -9.14 -13.73
CA TRP A 339 -6.90 -10.51 -14.22
C TRP A 339 -7.96 -11.37 -13.51
N ARG A 340 -8.06 -11.29 -12.17
CA ARG A 340 -9.10 -11.99 -11.38
C ARG A 340 -10.50 -11.66 -11.86
N THR A 341 -10.79 -10.38 -12.05
CA THR A 341 -12.10 -9.89 -12.51
C THR A 341 -12.46 -10.48 -13.86
N LEU A 342 -11.54 -10.41 -14.84
CA LEU A 342 -11.77 -10.95 -16.19
C LEU A 342 -11.86 -12.48 -16.21
N ALA A 343 -11.26 -13.15 -15.26
CA ALA A 343 -11.33 -14.59 -15.07
C ALA A 343 -12.59 -15.03 -14.28
N GLY A 344 -13.39 -14.10 -13.74
CA GLY A 344 -14.52 -14.40 -12.89
C GLY A 344 -14.16 -14.98 -11.52
N LEU A 345 -12.95 -14.67 -11.02
CA LEU A 345 -12.42 -15.19 -9.77
C LEU A 345 -12.53 -14.15 -8.64
N PRO A 346 -12.76 -14.56 -7.38
CA PRO A 346 -12.80 -13.63 -6.25
C PRO A 346 -11.50 -12.86 -6.08
N GLY A 347 -11.62 -11.57 -5.74
CA GLY A 347 -10.49 -10.66 -5.50
C GLY A 347 -10.31 -10.24 -4.04
N ASN A 348 -11.27 -10.54 -3.16
CA ASN A 348 -11.20 -10.25 -1.72
C ASN A 348 -10.96 -11.50 -0.89
N LEU A 349 -10.59 -11.27 0.37
CA LEU A 349 -10.53 -12.28 1.44
C LEU A 349 -11.45 -11.84 2.59
N PRO A 350 -12.60 -12.50 2.80
CA PRO A 350 -13.51 -12.20 3.91
C PRO A 350 -12.84 -12.21 5.29
N SER A 351 -11.85 -13.10 5.48
CA SER A 351 -11.07 -13.17 6.72
C SER A 351 -10.24 -11.91 7.01
N VAL A 352 -10.03 -11.07 5.99
CA VAL A 352 -9.25 -9.81 6.08
C VAL A 352 -10.17 -8.59 6.06
N THR A 353 -11.12 -8.56 5.11
CA THR A 353 -11.97 -7.38 4.92
C THR A 353 -13.25 -7.41 5.75
N GLY A 354 -13.65 -8.59 6.26
CA GLY A 354 -14.91 -8.77 6.97
C GLY A 354 -16.14 -8.90 6.07
N ALA A 355 -15.97 -8.99 4.74
CA ALA A 355 -17.08 -9.25 3.81
C ALA A 355 -17.75 -10.58 4.12
N SER A 356 -19.05 -10.71 3.81
CA SER A 356 -19.83 -11.92 4.07
C SER A 356 -19.40 -13.11 3.22
N GLU A 357 -18.79 -12.86 2.04
CA GLU A 357 -18.36 -13.90 1.11
C GLU A 357 -17.23 -13.45 0.18
N PRO A 358 -16.45 -14.39 -0.40
CA PRO A 358 -15.54 -14.10 -1.50
C PRO A 358 -16.31 -13.60 -2.73
N SER A 359 -15.84 -12.54 -3.38
CA SER A 359 -16.53 -11.94 -4.53
C SER A 359 -15.56 -11.48 -5.61
N VAL A 360 -16.02 -11.54 -6.86
CA VAL A 360 -15.36 -10.88 -7.98
C VAL A 360 -15.45 -9.38 -7.76
N LEU A 361 -14.31 -8.73 -7.68
CA LEU A 361 -14.22 -7.28 -7.49
C LEU A 361 -14.03 -6.55 -8.82
N GLY A 362 -14.36 -5.27 -8.84
CA GLY A 362 -14.14 -4.41 -9.98
C GLY A 362 -15.30 -4.35 -10.97
N ALA A 363 -15.32 -3.25 -11.71
CA ALA A 363 -16.20 -3.01 -12.86
C ALA A 363 -15.35 -2.94 -14.15
N ILE A 364 -15.87 -3.49 -15.24
CA ILE A 364 -15.17 -3.55 -16.52
C ILE A 364 -15.63 -2.40 -17.41
N TYR A 365 -14.69 -1.61 -17.89
CA TYR A 365 -14.86 -0.53 -18.88
C TYR A 365 -14.23 -1.00 -20.19
N PRO A 366 -15.01 -1.55 -21.13
CA PRO A 366 -14.47 -2.20 -22.31
C PRO A 366 -13.91 -1.20 -23.31
N ALA A 367 -12.77 -1.53 -23.91
CA ALA A 367 -12.35 -0.84 -25.12
C ALA A 367 -13.28 -1.22 -26.29
N ASN A 368 -13.51 -0.27 -27.21
CA ASN A 368 -14.28 -0.56 -28.41
C ASN A 368 -13.62 -1.68 -29.23
N PRO A 369 -14.41 -2.63 -29.78
CA PRO A 369 -13.88 -3.56 -30.75
C PRO A 369 -13.28 -2.77 -31.92
N ARG A 370 -11.99 -2.95 -32.18
CA ARG A 370 -11.37 -2.31 -33.33
C ARG A 370 -11.94 -2.97 -34.58
N THR A 371 -12.56 -2.16 -35.46
CA THR A 371 -12.81 -2.56 -36.84
C THR A 371 -11.47 -2.93 -37.45
N GLN A 372 -11.31 -4.20 -37.85
CA GLN A 372 -10.17 -4.59 -38.68
C GLN A 372 -10.27 -3.77 -39.97
N SER A 373 -9.39 -2.76 -40.09
CA SER A 373 -9.17 -2.03 -41.35
C SER A 373 -8.08 -2.73 -42.12
#